data_62377ad8f87a91ac5a8f2bd42887e87e
#
_entry.id   62377ad8f87a91ac5a8f2bd42887e87e
#
_cell.length_a   1.000
_cell.length_b   1.000
_cell.length_c   1.000
_cell.angle_alpha   90.00
_cell.angle_beta   90.00
_cell.angle_gamma   90.00
#
_symmetry.space_group_name_H-M   'P 1'
#
loop_
_entity.id
_entity.type
_entity.pdbx_description
1 polymer ?
#
loop_
_entity_poly.entity_id
_entity_poly.type
_entity_poly.pdbx_seq_one_letter_code
_entity_poly.pdbx_strand_id
1 'polypeptide(L)'
;MAGLLLNAFPFIRQNWDWTTFRIMGVLQRIALAYGLASIIAIRFDFKQIIQIISGILLAYWALLWFGSSGNPYEVESNFVRIFDMWILGENHLWSGFGLQFDPEGLLSTFPSVGTVLLGYLAGGMIQTSKQYSDCAKRM
;
A
#
# COMPACT_ATOMS: atom_id res chain seq x y z
N MET A 1 -4.25 5.10 -14.62
CA MET A 1 -4.61 4.61 -15.97
C MET A 1 -3.79 3.38 -16.39
N ALA A 2 -2.44 3.44 -16.42
CA ALA A 2 -1.61 2.30 -16.86
C ALA A 2 -1.89 0.99 -16.10
N GLY A 3 -2.10 1.03 -14.79
CA GLY A 3 -2.39 -0.16 -14.00
C GLY A 3 -3.71 -0.85 -14.34
N LEU A 4 -4.76 -0.08 -14.62
CA LEU A 4 -6.04 -0.62 -15.06
C LEU A 4 -5.92 -1.25 -16.44
N LEU A 5 -5.15 -0.64 -17.34
CA LEU A 5 -4.85 -1.20 -18.65
C LEU A 5 -4.05 -2.51 -18.54
N LEU A 6 -3.11 -2.59 -17.59
CA LEU A 6 -2.35 -3.81 -17.35
C LEU A 6 -3.23 -4.93 -16.79
N ASN A 7 -4.12 -4.62 -15.83
CA ASN A 7 -5.07 -5.59 -15.31
C ASN A 7 -6.09 -6.06 -16.38
N ALA A 8 -6.36 -5.20 -17.35
CA ALA A 8 -7.23 -5.50 -18.49
C ALA A 8 -6.52 -6.30 -19.59
N PHE A 9 -5.20 -6.44 -19.56
CA PHE A 9 -4.44 -7.23 -20.54
C PHE A 9 -4.52 -8.74 -20.19
N PRO A 10 -4.86 -9.64 -21.11
CA PRO A 10 -4.99 -9.44 -22.55
C PRO A 10 -6.43 -9.15 -23.01
N PHE A 11 -6.68 -8.00 -23.56
CA PHE A 11 -7.96 -7.63 -24.19
C PHE A 11 -8.41 -8.56 -25.32
N ILE A 12 -7.53 -9.48 -25.73
CA ILE A 12 -7.66 -10.37 -26.89
C ILE A 12 -8.44 -11.64 -26.52
N ARG A 13 -8.70 -11.91 -25.23
CA ARG A 13 -9.57 -13.02 -24.86
C ARG A 13 -11.01 -12.67 -25.20
N GLN A 14 -11.63 -13.50 -26.05
CA GLN A 14 -13.00 -13.33 -26.59
C GLN A 14 -14.11 -13.25 -25.54
N ASN A 15 -13.82 -13.47 -24.26
CA ASN A 15 -14.76 -13.42 -23.14
C ASN A 15 -14.32 -12.36 -22.12
N TRP A 16 -14.36 -11.09 -22.52
CA TRP A 16 -14.19 -9.97 -21.61
C TRP A 16 -15.42 -9.83 -20.71
N ASP A 17 -15.25 -10.01 -19.41
CA ASP A 17 -16.31 -9.88 -18.43
C ASP A 17 -15.96 -8.78 -17.42
N TRP A 18 -16.74 -7.72 -17.45
CA TRP A 18 -16.60 -6.59 -16.53
C TRP A 18 -16.94 -6.96 -15.08
N THR A 19 -17.71 -8.03 -14.88
CA THR A 19 -18.15 -8.47 -13.55
C THR A 19 -17.02 -9.15 -12.75
N THR A 20 -15.98 -9.59 -13.43
CA THR A 20 -14.81 -10.26 -12.84
C THR A 20 -13.51 -9.44 -12.98
N PHE A 21 -13.64 -8.17 -13.38
CA PHE A 21 -12.47 -7.31 -13.59
C PHE A 21 -11.80 -6.94 -12.27
N ARG A 22 -10.51 -7.31 -12.12
CA ARG A 22 -9.71 -6.94 -10.96
C ARG A 22 -9.40 -5.45 -10.95
N ILE A 23 -9.88 -4.74 -9.93
CA ILE A 23 -9.73 -3.27 -9.82
C ILE A 23 -8.37 -2.92 -9.24
N MET A 24 -7.95 -3.58 -8.16
CA MET A 24 -6.68 -3.32 -7.50
C MET A 24 -5.54 -4.12 -8.13
N GLY A 25 -4.34 -3.58 -8.09
CA GLY A 25 -3.12 -4.23 -8.58
C GLY A 25 -1.89 -3.44 -8.16
N VAL A 26 -0.71 -3.96 -8.46
CA VAL A 26 0.57 -3.41 -8.04
C VAL A 26 0.73 -1.93 -8.41
N LEU A 27 0.41 -1.55 -9.64
CA LEU A 27 0.59 -0.17 -10.12
C LEU A 27 -0.40 0.81 -9.47
N GLN A 28 -1.64 0.39 -9.21
CA GLN A 28 -2.63 1.18 -8.49
C GLN A 28 -2.18 1.42 -7.05
N ARG A 29 -1.72 0.37 -6.39
CA ARG A 29 -1.18 0.45 -5.02
C ARG A 29 0.02 1.39 -4.94
N ILE A 30 0.99 1.27 -5.86
CA ILE A 30 2.15 2.18 -5.92
C ILE A 30 1.68 3.62 -6.12
N ALA A 31 0.78 3.88 -7.06
CA ALA A 31 0.27 5.22 -7.33
C ALA A 31 -0.44 5.84 -6.12
N LEU A 32 -1.29 5.08 -5.44
CA LEU A 32 -2.00 5.53 -4.24
C LEU A 32 -1.04 5.78 -3.08
N ALA A 33 -0.15 4.82 -2.80
CA ALA A 33 0.81 4.93 -1.71
C ALA A 33 1.76 6.12 -1.92
N TYR A 34 2.28 6.29 -3.13
CA TYR A 34 3.17 7.41 -3.46
C TYR A 34 2.44 8.75 -3.42
N GLY A 35 1.22 8.83 -3.96
CA GLY A 35 0.41 10.04 -3.95
C GLY A 35 0.10 10.52 -2.53
N LEU A 36 -0.38 9.61 -1.67
CA LEU A 36 -0.67 9.93 -0.26
C LEU A 36 0.60 10.30 0.51
N ALA A 37 1.68 9.53 0.34
CA ALA A 37 2.96 9.84 0.98
C ALA A 37 3.52 11.20 0.55
N SER A 38 3.38 11.57 -0.74
CA SER A 38 3.82 12.88 -1.24
C SER A 38 3.05 14.03 -0.61
N ILE A 39 1.72 13.90 -0.46
CA ILE A 39 0.89 14.91 0.22
C ILE A 39 1.34 15.09 1.66
N ILE A 40 1.59 13.99 2.37
CA ILE A 40 2.07 14.01 3.76
C ILE A 40 3.46 14.67 3.83
N ALA A 41 4.40 14.27 2.94
CA ALA A 41 5.76 14.80 2.93
C ALA A 41 5.83 16.32 2.66
N ILE A 42 4.88 16.86 1.88
CA ILE A 42 4.79 18.30 1.60
C ILE A 42 4.16 19.09 2.78
N ARG A 43 3.26 18.46 3.54
CA ARG A 43 2.44 19.12 4.57
C ARG A 43 3.04 19.06 5.97
N PHE A 44 3.87 18.08 6.26
CA PHE A 44 4.30 17.74 7.62
C PHE A 44 5.83 17.73 7.76
N ASP A 45 6.29 18.16 8.94
CA ASP A 45 7.70 18.16 9.31
C ASP A 45 8.21 16.74 9.62
N PHE A 46 9.54 16.57 9.61
CA PHE A 46 10.21 15.29 9.86
C PHE A 46 9.70 14.55 11.10
N LYS A 47 9.52 15.24 12.24
CA LYS A 47 9.01 14.64 13.48
C LYS A 47 7.55 14.19 13.34
N GLN A 48 6.72 14.99 12.69
CA GLN A 48 5.32 14.69 12.45
C GLN A 48 5.17 13.49 11.51
N ILE A 49 6.03 13.38 10.49
CA ILE A 49 6.04 12.22 9.58
C ILE A 49 6.33 10.93 10.35
N ILE A 50 7.29 10.93 11.29
CA ILE A 50 7.56 9.77 12.14
C ILE A 50 6.32 9.40 12.98
N GLN A 51 5.64 10.38 13.55
CA GLN A 51 4.42 10.15 14.31
C GLN A 51 3.29 9.56 13.44
N ILE A 52 3.13 10.07 12.22
CA ILE A 52 2.15 9.58 11.24
C ILE A 52 2.47 8.13 10.86
N ILE A 53 3.72 7.81 10.54
CA ILE A 53 4.15 6.44 10.24
C ILE A 53 3.82 5.51 11.41
N SER A 54 4.21 5.90 12.62
CA SER A 54 3.95 5.11 13.83
C SER A 54 2.44 4.92 14.04
N GLY A 55 1.66 5.96 13.85
CA GLY A 55 0.19 5.91 13.94
C GLY A 55 -0.42 4.96 12.91
N ILE A 56 -0.01 5.03 11.65
CA ILE A 56 -0.49 4.16 10.58
C ILE A 56 -0.18 2.69 10.89
N LEU A 57 1.05 2.38 11.29
CA LEU A 57 1.48 1.01 11.55
C LEU A 57 0.78 0.43 12.79
N LEU A 58 0.66 1.20 13.87
CA LEU A 58 -0.03 0.77 15.08
C LEU A 58 -1.54 0.60 14.84
N ALA A 59 -2.17 1.53 14.11
CA ALA A 59 -3.57 1.42 13.75
C ALA A 59 -3.84 0.19 12.87
N TYR A 60 -2.98 -0.06 11.87
CA TYR A 60 -3.09 -1.24 11.02
C TYR A 60 -2.91 -2.54 11.82
N TRP A 61 -1.92 -2.59 12.71
CA TRP A 61 -1.72 -3.74 13.60
C TRP A 61 -2.93 -3.96 14.52
N ALA A 62 -3.47 -2.90 15.13
CA ALA A 62 -4.65 -2.97 15.97
C ALA A 62 -5.88 -3.46 15.19
N LEU A 63 -6.09 -2.97 13.96
CA LEU A 63 -7.16 -3.43 13.09
C LEU A 63 -7.05 -4.92 12.76
N LEU A 64 -5.83 -5.42 12.49
CA LEU A 64 -5.61 -6.84 12.29
C LEU A 64 -5.94 -7.65 13.54
N TRP A 65 -5.49 -7.19 14.70
CA TRP A 65 -5.65 -7.91 15.96
C TRP A 65 -7.10 -7.97 16.44
N PHE A 66 -7.79 -6.83 16.42
CA PHE A 66 -9.16 -6.71 16.93
C PHE A 66 -10.24 -7.02 15.88
N GLY A 67 -9.94 -6.89 14.61
CA GLY A 67 -10.91 -7.06 13.52
C GLY A 67 -10.99 -8.48 12.97
N SER A 68 -9.95 -9.30 13.20
CA SER A 68 -9.94 -10.68 12.70
C SER A 68 -10.81 -11.60 13.55
N SER A 69 -11.57 -12.47 12.88
CA SER A 69 -12.48 -13.43 13.56
C SER A 69 -11.79 -14.68 14.10
N GLY A 70 -10.47 -14.82 13.83
CA GLY A 70 -9.64 -15.94 14.25
C GLY A 70 -8.18 -15.52 14.40
N ASN A 71 -7.26 -16.31 13.85
CA ASN A 71 -5.85 -15.92 13.82
C ASN A 71 -5.65 -14.72 12.87
N PRO A 72 -5.18 -13.54 13.37
CA PRO A 72 -5.07 -12.33 12.56
C PRO A 72 -4.08 -12.44 11.38
N TYR A 73 -3.21 -13.45 11.39
CA TYR A 73 -2.20 -13.68 10.35
C TYR A 73 -2.61 -14.77 9.35
N GLU A 74 -3.73 -15.44 9.54
CA GLU A 74 -4.29 -16.38 8.55
C GLU A 74 -5.11 -15.66 7.51
N VAL A 75 -4.89 -15.98 6.23
CA VAL A 75 -5.56 -15.31 5.11
C VAL A 75 -7.08 -15.46 5.18
N GLU A 76 -7.58 -16.59 5.68
CA GLU A 76 -9.03 -16.86 5.74
C GLU A 76 -9.77 -16.00 6.76
N SER A 77 -9.17 -15.75 7.93
CA SER A 77 -9.77 -15.05 9.06
C SER A 77 -9.32 -13.59 9.18
N ASN A 78 -8.44 -13.14 8.28
CA ASN A 78 -7.84 -11.81 8.30
C ASN A 78 -8.85 -10.71 8.01
N PHE A 79 -8.87 -9.68 8.86
CA PHE A 79 -9.74 -8.52 8.68
C PHE A 79 -9.53 -7.79 7.35
N VAL A 80 -8.29 -7.73 6.83
CA VAL A 80 -7.99 -7.07 5.54
C VAL A 80 -8.78 -7.71 4.41
N ARG A 81 -8.83 -9.05 4.35
CA ARG A 81 -9.60 -9.79 3.37
C ARG A 81 -11.09 -9.48 3.50
N ILE A 82 -11.63 -9.52 4.71
CA ILE A 82 -13.05 -9.24 4.97
C ILE A 82 -13.41 -7.83 4.50
N PHE A 83 -12.58 -6.85 4.82
CA PHE A 83 -12.75 -5.46 4.43
C PHE A 83 -12.68 -5.25 2.92
N ASP A 84 -11.67 -5.84 2.26
CA ASP A 84 -11.51 -5.73 0.82
C ASP A 84 -12.65 -6.43 0.07
N MET A 85 -13.14 -7.57 0.56
CA MET A 85 -14.33 -8.25 0.03
C MET A 85 -15.59 -7.39 0.17
N TRP A 86 -15.74 -6.69 1.28
CA TRP A 86 -16.89 -5.84 1.53
C TRP A 86 -16.92 -4.60 0.62
N ILE A 87 -15.77 -3.99 0.33
CA ILE A 87 -15.67 -2.77 -0.50
C ILE A 87 -15.60 -3.09 -1.99
N LEU A 88 -14.75 -4.03 -2.39
CA LEU A 88 -14.47 -4.31 -3.80
C LEU A 88 -15.41 -5.38 -4.38
N GLY A 89 -16.01 -6.21 -3.53
CA GLY A 89 -16.77 -7.38 -3.93
C GLY A 89 -15.89 -8.58 -4.28
N GLU A 90 -16.43 -9.78 -4.07
CA GLU A 90 -15.69 -11.04 -4.25
C GLU A 90 -15.19 -11.24 -5.69
N ASN A 91 -15.93 -10.78 -6.67
CA ASN A 91 -15.64 -10.98 -8.09
C ASN A 91 -14.48 -10.08 -8.61
N HIS A 92 -14.12 -9.04 -7.86
CA HIS A 92 -13.08 -8.07 -8.24
C HIS A 92 -11.74 -8.30 -7.56
N LEU A 93 -11.65 -9.34 -6.71
CA LEU A 93 -10.44 -9.75 -6.02
C LEU A 93 -9.65 -10.78 -6.83
N TRP A 94 -8.38 -10.90 -6.51
CA TRP A 94 -7.53 -11.95 -7.07
C TRP A 94 -7.90 -13.33 -6.51
N SER A 95 -8.13 -14.30 -7.37
CA SER A 95 -8.56 -15.67 -7.02
C SER A 95 -7.42 -16.69 -7.12
N GLY A 96 -6.22 -16.33 -6.63
CA GLY A 96 -5.08 -17.25 -6.56
C GLY A 96 -5.23 -18.24 -5.42
N PHE A 97 -4.69 -19.44 -5.61
CA PHE A 97 -4.68 -20.53 -4.60
C PHE A 97 -6.07 -21.00 -4.12
N GLY A 98 -7.13 -20.76 -4.88
CA GLY A 98 -8.48 -21.18 -4.54
C GLY A 98 -9.17 -20.34 -3.48
N LEU A 99 -8.54 -19.27 -3.00
CA LEU A 99 -9.10 -18.27 -2.08
C LEU A 99 -9.17 -16.91 -2.75
N GLN A 100 -10.28 -16.22 -2.54
CA GLN A 100 -10.44 -14.84 -3.01
C GLN A 100 -9.82 -13.90 -1.99
N PHE A 101 -8.66 -13.35 -2.30
CA PHE A 101 -8.01 -12.28 -1.53
C PHE A 101 -7.18 -11.42 -2.47
N ASP A 102 -6.94 -10.18 -2.12
CA ASP A 102 -6.04 -9.31 -2.89
C ASP A 102 -4.84 -8.88 -2.04
N PRO A 103 -3.62 -9.36 -2.35
CA PRO A 103 -2.42 -8.93 -1.67
C PRO A 103 -2.14 -7.43 -1.87
N GLU A 104 -2.66 -6.83 -2.95
CA GLU A 104 -2.60 -5.41 -3.24
C GLU A 104 -3.91 -4.68 -2.87
N GLY A 105 -4.67 -5.17 -1.91
CA GLY A 105 -5.95 -4.63 -1.48
C GLY A 105 -5.88 -3.19 -0.96
N LEU A 106 -7.05 -2.59 -0.80
CA LEU A 106 -7.19 -1.19 -0.39
C LEU A 106 -6.61 -0.97 1.01
N LEU A 107 -6.94 -1.84 1.97
CA LEU A 107 -6.49 -1.68 3.35
C LEU A 107 -4.98 -1.89 3.47
N SER A 108 -4.38 -2.82 2.72
CA SER A 108 -2.94 -3.08 2.69
C SER A 108 -2.14 -1.93 2.06
N THR A 109 -2.79 -0.98 1.40
CA THR A 109 -2.16 0.23 0.86
C THR A 109 -1.70 1.19 1.97
N PHE A 110 -2.39 1.24 3.12
CA PHE A 110 -2.01 2.12 4.23
C PHE A 110 -0.60 1.86 4.78
N PRO A 111 -0.22 0.63 5.16
CA PRO A 111 1.15 0.38 5.58
C PRO A 111 2.17 0.62 4.46
N SER A 112 1.77 0.51 3.18
CA SER A 112 2.64 0.86 2.06
C SER A 112 2.96 2.37 2.00
N VAL A 113 2.01 3.25 2.39
CA VAL A 113 2.29 4.68 2.59
C VAL A 113 3.39 4.88 3.64
N GLY A 114 3.32 4.16 4.76
CA GLY A 114 4.36 4.17 5.79
C GLY A 114 5.74 3.78 5.23
N THR A 115 5.80 2.75 4.39
CA THR A 115 7.05 2.31 3.74
C THR A 115 7.62 3.39 2.83
N VAL A 116 6.79 4.05 2.02
CA VAL A 116 7.24 5.17 1.16
C VAL A 116 7.77 6.34 1.99
N LEU A 117 7.06 6.69 3.08
CA LEU A 117 7.50 7.76 3.98
C LEU A 117 8.81 7.42 4.70
N LEU A 118 9.02 6.17 5.11
CA LEU A 118 10.32 5.72 5.65
C LEU A 118 11.44 5.88 4.64
N GLY A 119 11.19 5.54 3.37
CA GLY A 119 12.14 5.77 2.28
C GLY A 119 12.44 7.26 2.08
N TYR A 120 11.44 8.13 2.18
CA TYR A 120 11.61 9.58 2.11
C TYR A 120 12.49 10.12 3.25
N LEU A 121 12.24 9.70 4.49
CA LEU A 121 13.04 10.09 5.65
C LEU A 121 14.49 9.60 5.52
N ALA A 122 14.71 8.35 5.13
CA ALA A 122 16.04 7.77 4.90
C ALA A 122 16.80 8.54 3.81
N GLY A 123 16.14 8.87 2.71
CA GLY A 123 16.73 9.67 1.63
C GLY A 123 17.16 11.05 2.10
N GLY A 124 16.33 11.72 2.89
CA GLY A 124 16.67 13.02 3.50
C GLY A 124 17.88 12.96 4.43
N MET A 125 17.97 11.92 5.27
CA MET A 125 19.13 11.70 6.15
C MET A 125 20.42 11.47 5.36
N ILE A 126 20.38 10.69 4.29
CA ILE A 126 21.54 10.42 3.43
C ILE A 126 22.00 11.69 2.73
N GLN A 127 21.08 12.50 2.20
CA GLN A 127 21.42 13.77 1.55
C GLN A 127 22.09 14.74 2.50
N THR A 128 21.56 14.87 3.71
CA THR A 128 22.14 15.73 4.75
C THR A 128 23.54 15.26 5.14
N SER A 129 23.75 13.97 5.35
CA SER A 129 25.06 13.39 5.68
C SER A 129 26.10 13.64 4.57
N LYS A 130 25.69 13.49 3.30
CA LYS A 130 26.57 13.75 2.16
C LYS A 130 26.99 15.22 2.09
N GLN A 131 26.06 16.15 2.34
CA GLN A 131 26.34 17.58 2.36
C GLN A 131 27.40 17.95 3.43
N TYR A 132 27.28 17.38 4.63
CA TYR A 132 28.28 17.57 5.69
C TYR A 132 29.66 17.03 5.30
N SER A 133 29.71 15.83 4.70
CA SER A 133 30.96 15.23 4.23
C SER A 133 31.65 16.07 3.15
N ASP A 134 30.88 16.61 2.20
CA ASP A 134 31.43 17.44 1.12
C ASP A 134 31.90 18.83 1.63
N CYS A 135 31.22 19.41 2.64
CA CYS A 135 31.70 20.62 3.31
C CYS A 135 32.99 20.38 4.06
N ALA A 136 33.12 19.26 4.78
CA ALA A 136 34.34 18.93 5.52
C ALA A 136 35.57 18.68 4.62
N LYS A 137 35.37 18.21 3.39
CA LYS A 137 36.44 18.00 2.41
C LYS A 137 36.93 19.30 1.73
N ARG A 138 36.15 20.38 1.83
CA ARG A 138 36.48 21.68 1.23
C ARG A 138 37.19 22.66 2.21
N MET A 139 37.22 22.32 3.49
CA MET A 139 37.99 23.01 4.51
C MET A 139 39.41 22.41 4.65
#